data_0575ce1a366ff77eb5618d3e144e89e2
#
_entry.id   0575ce1a366ff77eb5618d3e144e89e2
#
_cell.length_a   1.000
_cell.length_b   1.000
_cell.length_c   1.000
_cell.angle_alpha   90.00
_cell.angle_beta   90.00
_cell.angle_gamma   90.00
#
_symmetry.space_group_name_H-M   'P 1'
#
loop_
_entity.id
_entity.type
_entity.pdbx_description
1 polymer ?
#
loop_
_entity_poly.entity_id
_entity_poly.type
_entity_poly.pdbx_seq_one_letter_code
_entity_poly.pdbx_strand_id
1 'polypeptide(L)'
;MLKDNEKNFSRLHMLIDAIVLVLSYFLAWLIRFVGPMAATAVRTRSFQQYMLMLVFIVPVYLLLYQAFTLYTPMRMQGRRLVLANIVKANSLGLLILMFTFYMIDESDFSRSTYIMFYVINIVLQWCARMLIFALLRDMRERGLNQKQMICVGYSRAAEEYIDRVLANPQWGYVIRGILDDNVPAGTEYKGIKVLGRIANLNIILPENRLDEIAITLGLSEYYRLEEIVALCEKSGVHTKFIPDYNKIIPTKPYTEDILGLPVINIRYVPLNNTFNALVKRAMDIAGSIVGIIVTSPLMLLMCAIIKLTSPGPLIYKQERVGLHNQTFRMYKFRSMEVQPELEEKKAWTVKNDPRVTPIGKFMRHTSIDELPQLFNILKGNMSLVGPRPERPFFVEKFREEIPRYMVKHQVRPGLTGWAQVNGYRGDTSIRKRIEYDLYYIENWSIGLDIKIIFLTFFKGFINKNAY
;
A
#
# COMPACT_ATOMS: atom_id res chain seq x y z
N MET A 1 2.25 9.71 -34.51
CA MET A 1 1.37 8.51 -34.61
C MET A 1 1.19 7.76 -33.27
N LEU A 2 2.21 7.41 -32.51
CA LEU A 2 2.03 6.76 -31.19
C LEU A 2 1.61 7.74 -30.09
N LYS A 3 1.83 9.04 -30.26
CA LYS A 3 1.60 10.11 -29.33
C LYS A 3 0.11 10.41 -29.15
N ASP A 4 -0.67 10.35 -30.22
CA ASP A 4 -2.05 10.84 -30.30
C ASP A 4 -3.08 9.69 -30.28
N ASN A 5 -2.65 8.44 -30.21
CA ASN A 5 -3.52 7.29 -30.40
C ASN A 5 -3.37 6.24 -29.28
N GLU A 6 -3.72 6.64 -28.05
CA GLU A 6 -3.69 5.75 -26.86
C GLU A 6 -4.55 4.48 -27.09
N LYS A 7 -5.64 4.58 -27.84
CA LYS A 7 -6.50 3.45 -28.19
C LYS A 7 -5.77 2.42 -29.05
N ASN A 8 -4.99 2.87 -30.05
CA ASN A 8 -4.23 1.95 -30.91
C ASN A 8 -3.07 1.30 -30.16
N PHE A 9 -2.48 2.01 -29.21
CA PHE A 9 -1.45 1.45 -28.34
C PHE A 9 -2.00 0.35 -27.45
N SER A 10 -3.18 0.54 -26.85
CA SER A 10 -3.87 -0.50 -26.09
C SER A 10 -4.23 -1.71 -26.94
N ARG A 11 -4.70 -1.50 -28.18
CA ARG A 11 -4.98 -2.60 -29.13
C ARG A 11 -3.72 -3.39 -29.49
N LEU A 12 -2.60 -2.70 -29.72
CA LEU A 12 -1.32 -3.36 -29.98
C LEU A 12 -0.87 -4.22 -28.78
N HIS A 13 -1.03 -3.72 -27.56
CA HIS A 13 -0.76 -4.51 -26.36
C HIS A 13 -1.65 -5.75 -26.23
N MET A 14 -2.95 -5.62 -26.53
CA MET A 14 -3.86 -6.77 -26.53
C MET A 14 -3.42 -7.83 -27.54
N LEU A 15 -2.95 -7.41 -28.71
CA LEU A 15 -2.47 -8.32 -29.74
C LEU A 15 -1.19 -9.03 -29.33
N ILE A 16 -0.24 -8.30 -28.73
CA ILE A 16 1.00 -8.88 -28.17
C ILE A 16 0.66 -9.88 -27.06
N ASP A 17 -0.25 -9.52 -26.16
CA ASP A 17 -0.67 -10.39 -25.06
C ASP A 17 -1.35 -11.67 -25.57
N ALA A 18 -2.17 -11.58 -26.62
CA ALA A 18 -2.78 -12.75 -27.25
C ALA A 18 -1.70 -13.70 -27.83
N ILE A 19 -0.69 -13.15 -28.52
CA ILE A 19 0.44 -13.93 -29.04
C ILE A 19 1.21 -14.58 -27.89
N VAL A 20 1.49 -13.85 -26.82
CA VAL A 20 2.21 -14.38 -25.65
C VAL A 20 1.42 -15.49 -24.98
N LEU A 21 0.09 -15.36 -24.85
CA LEU A 21 -0.79 -16.40 -24.30
C LEU A 21 -0.72 -17.69 -25.12
N VAL A 22 -0.85 -17.57 -26.45
CA VAL A 22 -0.75 -18.73 -27.37
C VAL A 22 0.62 -19.39 -27.26
N LEU A 23 1.69 -18.59 -27.27
CA LEU A 23 3.06 -19.08 -27.16
C LEU A 23 3.32 -19.76 -25.82
N SER A 24 2.87 -19.16 -24.72
CA SER A 24 3.01 -19.70 -23.37
C SER A 24 2.32 -21.06 -23.21
N TYR A 25 1.11 -21.16 -23.77
CA TYR A 25 0.33 -22.41 -23.70
C TYR A 25 0.93 -23.50 -24.58
N PHE A 26 1.39 -23.14 -25.77
CA PHE A 26 2.10 -24.07 -26.67
C PHE A 26 3.40 -24.57 -26.03
N LEU A 27 4.20 -23.70 -25.43
CA LEU A 27 5.43 -24.08 -24.72
C LEU A 27 5.15 -24.99 -23.54
N ALA A 28 4.12 -24.72 -22.77
CA ALA A 28 3.69 -25.57 -21.65
C ALA A 28 3.33 -26.98 -22.13
N TRP A 29 2.59 -27.08 -23.24
CA TRP A 29 2.26 -28.35 -23.89
C TRP A 29 3.51 -29.06 -24.39
N LEU A 30 4.42 -28.36 -25.07
CA LEU A 30 5.65 -28.91 -25.62
C LEU A 30 6.56 -29.48 -24.51
N ILE A 31 6.76 -28.76 -23.43
CA ILE A 31 7.57 -29.19 -22.28
C ILE A 31 6.95 -30.44 -21.65
N ARG A 32 5.62 -30.48 -21.54
CA ARG A 32 4.92 -31.60 -20.88
C ARG A 32 4.91 -32.88 -21.73
N PHE A 33 4.69 -32.81 -23.04
CA PHE A 33 4.41 -33.98 -23.87
C PHE A 33 5.52 -34.33 -24.88
N VAL A 34 6.47 -33.45 -25.13
CA VAL A 34 7.59 -33.68 -26.06
C VAL A 34 8.95 -33.51 -25.36
N GLY A 35 9.01 -32.60 -24.36
CA GLY A 35 10.22 -32.24 -23.62
C GLY A 35 10.56 -33.17 -22.46
N PRO A 36 11.33 -32.65 -21.50
CA PRO A 36 11.91 -33.46 -20.41
C PRO A 36 10.89 -34.14 -19.48
N MET A 37 9.64 -33.72 -19.49
CA MET A 37 8.58 -34.30 -18.67
C MET A 37 7.71 -35.34 -19.44
N ALA A 38 8.03 -35.65 -20.69
CA ALA A 38 7.26 -36.56 -21.53
C ALA A 38 7.21 -38.00 -20.98
N ALA A 39 8.27 -38.47 -20.33
CA ALA A 39 8.35 -39.80 -19.73
C ALA A 39 7.27 -40.07 -18.65
N THR A 40 6.78 -39.02 -18.00
CA THR A 40 5.73 -39.15 -16.95
C THR A 40 4.35 -38.69 -17.48
N ALA A 41 4.22 -38.40 -18.76
CA ALA A 41 3.00 -37.84 -19.34
C ALA A 41 2.09 -38.99 -19.86
N VAL A 42 0.91 -39.13 -19.27
CA VAL A 42 -0.18 -39.90 -19.87
C VAL A 42 -0.88 -38.98 -20.86
N ARG A 43 -0.85 -39.34 -22.15
CA ARG A 43 -1.45 -38.55 -23.22
C ARG A 43 -2.87 -39.06 -23.49
N THR A 44 -3.84 -38.44 -22.83
CA THR A 44 -5.26 -38.80 -22.95
C THR A 44 -5.96 -38.01 -24.08
N ARG A 45 -5.46 -36.81 -24.43
CA ARG A 45 -6.03 -35.92 -25.43
C ARG A 45 -5.03 -35.59 -26.55
N SER A 46 -5.55 -35.34 -27.78
CA SER A 46 -4.73 -34.97 -28.94
C SER A 46 -4.20 -33.52 -28.85
N PHE A 47 -3.15 -33.21 -29.62
CA PHE A 47 -2.62 -31.85 -29.75
C PHE A 47 -3.70 -30.84 -30.16
N GLN A 48 -4.55 -31.22 -31.13
CA GLN A 48 -5.63 -30.35 -31.62
C GLN A 48 -6.61 -29.99 -30.53
N GLN A 49 -6.98 -30.93 -29.62
CA GLN A 49 -7.88 -30.68 -28.51
C GLN A 49 -7.26 -29.72 -27.48
N TYR A 50 -5.95 -29.84 -27.21
CA TYR A 50 -5.28 -28.86 -26.35
C TYR A 50 -5.28 -27.45 -27.00
N MET A 51 -4.99 -27.34 -28.29
CA MET A 51 -4.95 -26.02 -28.97
C MET A 51 -6.34 -25.40 -29.09
N LEU A 52 -7.41 -26.22 -29.18
CA LEU A 52 -8.78 -25.71 -29.19
C LEU A 52 -9.13 -24.94 -27.90
N MET A 53 -8.53 -25.29 -26.77
CA MET A 53 -8.75 -24.57 -25.50
C MET A 53 -8.31 -23.12 -25.56
N LEU A 54 -7.40 -22.75 -26.49
CA LEU A 54 -6.99 -21.35 -26.68
C LEU A 54 -8.16 -20.44 -27.08
N VAL A 55 -9.19 -20.98 -27.73
CA VAL A 55 -10.40 -20.23 -28.08
C VAL A 55 -11.12 -19.70 -26.83
N PHE A 56 -11.01 -20.43 -25.71
CA PHE A 56 -11.56 -20.01 -24.43
C PHE A 56 -10.51 -19.23 -23.60
N ILE A 57 -9.28 -19.72 -23.53
CA ILE A 57 -8.22 -19.14 -22.69
C ILE A 57 -7.91 -17.70 -23.11
N VAL A 58 -7.71 -17.44 -24.41
CA VAL A 58 -7.27 -16.10 -24.86
C VAL A 58 -8.30 -15.01 -24.53
N PRO A 59 -9.60 -15.13 -24.87
CA PRO A 59 -10.57 -14.10 -24.51
C PRO A 59 -10.70 -13.87 -23.00
N VAL A 60 -10.72 -14.94 -22.21
CA VAL A 60 -10.85 -14.84 -20.74
C VAL A 60 -9.66 -14.08 -20.16
N TYR A 61 -8.44 -14.42 -20.56
CA TYR A 61 -7.24 -13.75 -20.04
C TYR A 61 -7.15 -12.28 -20.52
N LEU A 62 -7.52 -11.97 -21.76
CA LEU A 62 -7.55 -10.58 -22.23
C LEU A 62 -8.55 -9.72 -21.44
N LEU A 63 -9.72 -10.27 -21.13
CA LEU A 63 -10.70 -9.61 -20.26
C LEU A 63 -10.15 -9.39 -18.85
N LEU A 64 -9.49 -10.38 -18.28
CA LEU A 64 -8.83 -10.25 -16.98
C LEU A 64 -7.72 -9.18 -17.03
N TYR A 65 -6.88 -9.14 -18.07
CA TYR A 65 -5.86 -8.12 -18.20
C TYR A 65 -6.44 -6.72 -18.31
N GLN A 66 -7.60 -6.57 -18.96
CA GLN A 66 -8.33 -5.31 -18.99
C GLN A 66 -8.89 -4.95 -17.61
N ALA A 67 -9.52 -5.89 -16.90
CA ALA A 67 -10.06 -5.69 -15.55
C ALA A 67 -8.97 -5.31 -14.54
N PHE A 68 -7.76 -5.88 -14.65
CA PHE A 68 -6.59 -5.52 -13.84
C PHE A 68 -5.78 -4.34 -14.40
N THR A 69 -6.38 -3.50 -15.26
CA THR A 69 -5.82 -2.24 -15.76
C THR A 69 -4.45 -2.36 -16.45
N LEU A 70 -4.15 -3.52 -17.07
CA LEU A 70 -2.88 -3.76 -17.76
C LEU A 70 -2.78 -3.01 -19.11
N TYR A 71 -3.86 -2.44 -19.61
CA TYR A 71 -3.94 -1.68 -20.87
C TYR A 71 -4.02 -0.17 -20.67
N THR A 72 -3.93 0.31 -19.42
CA THR A 72 -3.83 1.75 -19.16
C THR A 72 -2.46 2.30 -19.58
N PRO A 73 -2.36 3.61 -19.91
CA PRO A 73 -1.11 4.19 -20.38
C PRO A 73 0.06 3.95 -19.42
N MET A 74 1.12 3.35 -19.91
CA MET A 74 2.29 2.91 -19.12
C MET A 74 3.24 4.05 -18.71
N ARG A 75 2.99 5.32 -19.08
CA ARG A 75 3.93 6.41 -18.84
C ARG A 75 4.31 6.59 -17.37
N MET A 76 3.32 6.45 -16.47
CA MET A 76 3.49 6.68 -15.02
C MET A 76 3.32 5.43 -14.16
N GLN A 77 3.07 4.26 -14.76
CA GLN A 77 2.91 3.03 -13.99
C GLN A 77 4.25 2.49 -13.50
N GLY A 78 4.35 2.23 -12.21
CA GLY A 78 5.52 1.59 -11.60
C GLY A 78 5.62 0.11 -12.01
N ARG A 79 6.83 -0.36 -12.36
CA ARG A 79 7.10 -1.76 -12.75
C ARG A 79 6.55 -2.78 -11.76
N ARG A 80 6.64 -2.51 -10.44
CA ARG A 80 6.13 -3.40 -9.38
C ARG A 80 4.62 -3.59 -9.46
N LEU A 81 3.87 -2.52 -9.77
CA LEU A 81 2.41 -2.59 -9.90
C LEU A 81 2.01 -3.43 -11.12
N VAL A 82 2.70 -3.25 -12.25
CA VAL A 82 2.47 -4.04 -13.46
C VAL A 82 2.70 -5.53 -13.19
N LEU A 83 3.81 -5.90 -12.53
CA LEU A 83 4.08 -7.30 -12.16
C LEU A 83 3.00 -7.85 -11.23
N ALA A 84 2.61 -7.09 -10.20
CA ALA A 84 1.56 -7.52 -9.27
C ALA A 84 0.22 -7.76 -10.00
N ASN A 85 -0.14 -6.90 -10.96
CA ASN A 85 -1.36 -7.05 -11.74
C ASN A 85 -1.29 -8.23 -12.72
N ILE A 86 -0.13 -8.50 -13.34
CA ILE A 86 0.10 -9.72 -14.12
C ILE A 86 -0.13 -10.96 -13.26
N VAL A 87 0.48 -11.03 -12.08
CA VAL A 87 0.34 -12.18 -11.18
C VAL A 87 -1.11 -12.36 -10.75
N LYS A 88 -1.81 -11.29 -10.34
CA LYS A 88 -3.23 -11.35 -9.94
C LYS A 88 -4.12 -11.84 -11.07
N ALA A 89 -3.99 -11.27 -12.27
CA ALA A 89 -4.79 -11.66 -13.42
C ALA A 89 -4.56 -13.12 -13.81
N ASN A 90 -3.30 -13.56 -13.83
CA ASN A 90 -2.96 -14.95 -14.13
C ASN A 90 -3.44 -15.92 -13.05
N SER A 91 -3.35 -15.57 -11.77
CA SER A 91 -3.84 -16.42 -10.67
C SER A 91 -5.35 -16.58 -10.74
N LEU A 92 -6.09 -15.50 -11.00
CA LEU A 92 -7.55 -15.59 -11.18
C LEU A 92 -7.90 -16.38 -12.45
N GLY A 93 -7.16 -16.20 -13.55
CA GLY A 93 -7.34 -16.96 -14.77
C GLY A 93 -7.11 -18.47 -14.57
N LEU A 94 -6.08 -18.84 -13.83
CA LEU A 94 -5.83 -20.25 -13.47
C LEU A 94 -6.98 -20.83 -12.65
N LEU A 95 -7.50 -20.08 -11.66
CA LEU A 95 -8.64 -20.53 -10.86
C LEU A 95 -9.91 -20.71 -11.71
N ILE A 96 -10.20 -19.79 -12.62
CA ILE A 96 -11.34 -19.89 -13.56
C ILE A 96 -11.18 -21.13 -14.43
N LEU A 97 -9.99 -21.37 -15.01
CA LEU A 97 -9.73 -22.57 -15.82
C LEU A 97 -9.95 -23.84 -15.01
N MET A 98 -9.37 -23.95 -13.81
CA MET A 98 -9.52 -25.12 -12.96
C MET A 98 -10.98 -25.37 -12.56
N PHE A 99 -11.70 -24.31 -12.23
CA PHE A 99 -13.12 -24.38 -11.91
C PHE A 99 -13.96 -24.84 -13.11
N THR A 100 -13.67 -24.29 -14.31
CA THR A 100 -14.39 -24.65 -15.54
C THR A 100 -14.19 -26.15 -15.87
N PHE A 101 -12.94 -26.66 -15.76
CA PHE A 101 -12.69 -28.10 -15.97
C PHE A 101 -13.35 -28.99 -14.95
N TYR A 102 -13.38 -28.56 -13.69
CA TYR A 102 -14.10 -29.28 -12.63
C TYR A 102 -15.60 -29.36 -12.91
N MET A 103 -16.22 -28.25 -13.38
CA MET A 103 -17.66 -28.19 -13.68
C MET A 103 -18.08 -29.02 -14.91
N ILE A 104 -17.18 -29.15 -15.90
CA ILE A 104 -17.45 -29.92 -17.15
C ILE A 104 -17.08 -31.40 -17.01
N ASP A 105 -16.56 -31.80 -15.82
CA ASP A 105 -16.04 -33.16 -15.55
C ASP A 105 -14.97 -33.63 -16.52
N GLU A 106 -14.19 -32.69 -17.07
CA GLU A 106 -13.10 -32.92 -18.02
C GLU A 106 -11.77 -33.19 -17.27
N SER A 107 -11.67 -34.39 -16.65
CA SER A 107 -10.48 -34.81 -15.91
C SER A 107 -9.28 -35.20 -16.80
N ASP A 108 -9.51 -35.35 -18.10
CA ASP A 108 -8.52 -35.88 -19.06
C ASP A 108 -7.40 -34.89 -19.42
N PHE A 109 -7.54 -33.61 -19.09
CA PHE A 109 -6.49 -32.64 -19.33
C PHE A 109 -5.45 -32.63 -18.21
N SER A 110 -4.18 -32.60 -18.58
CA SER A 110 -3.06 -32.63 -17.61
C SER A 110 -3.00 -31.34 -16.78
N ARG A 111 -3.26 -31.46 -15.47
CA ARG A 111 -3.18 -30.34 -14.50
C ARG A 111 -1.80 -29.67 -14.50
N SER A 112 -0.72 -30.45 -14.70
CA SER A 112 0.63 -29.94 -14.76
C SER A 112 0.86 -29.01 -15.97
N THR A 113 0.15 -29.21 -17.09
CA THR A 113 0.22 -28.30 -18.25
C THR A 113 -0.30 -26.91 -17.87
N TYR A 114 -1.36 -26.79 -17.10
CA TYR A 114 -1.90 -25.48 -16.69
C TYR A 114 -1.03 -24.77 -15.65
N ILE A 115 -0.40 -25.53 -14.75
CA ILE A 115 0.58 -24.97 -13.79
C ILE A 115 1.80 -24.45 -14.54
N MET A 116 2.31 -25.20 -15.52
CA MET A 116 3.41 -24.77 -16.37
C MET A 116 3.01 -23.54 -17.21
N PHE A 117 1.83 -23.57 -17.82
CA PHE A 117 1.28 -22.40 -18.54
C PHE A 117 1.24 -21.16 -17.64
N TYR A 118 0.75 -21.27 -16.41
CA TYR A 118 0.70 -20.19 -15.45
C TYR A 118 2.09 -19.57 -15.22
N VAL A 119 3.09 -20.39 -14.93
CA VAL A 119 4.46 -19.90 -14.67
C VAL A 119 5.08 -19.29 -15.93
N ILE A 120 5.01 -19.99 -17.06
CA ILE A 120 5.60 -19.53 -18.34
C ILE A 120 4.92 -18.23 -18.78
N ASN A 121 3.60 -18.14 -18.66
CA ASN A 121 2.86 -16.96 -19.08
C ASN A 121 3.21 -15.73 -18.23
N ILE A 122 3.35 -15.85 -16.92
CA ILE A 122 3.82 -14.74 -16.05
C ILE A 122 5.20 -14.27 -16.50
N VAL A 123 6.13 -15.18 -16.76
CA VAL A 123 7.49 -14.84 -17.16
C VAL A 123 7.49 -14.15 -18.53
N LEU A 124 6.83 -14.73 -19.54
CA LEU A 124 6.79 -14.17 -20.88
C LEU A 124 6.05 -12.84 -20.93
N GLN A 125 4.94 -12.70 -20.21
CA GLN A 125 4.22 -11.44 -20.08
C GLN A 125 5.09 -10.36 -19.44
N TRP A 126 5.81 -10.70 -18.38
CA TRP A 126 6.74 -9.77 -17.75
C TRP A 126 7.87 -9.37 -18.69
N CYS A 127 8.50 -10.32 -19.38
CA CYS A 127 9.55 -10.05 -20.35
C CYS A 127 9.05 -9.16 -21.50
N ALA A 128 7.87 -9.46 -22.07
CA ALA A 128 7.27 -8.65 -23.12
C ALA A 128 7.03 -7.20 -22.67
N ARG A 129 6.50 -7.01 -21.46
CA ARG A 129 6.30 -5.67 -20.86
C ARG A 129 7.64 -4.94 -20.66
N MET A 130 8.66 -5.63 -20.15
CA MET A 130 9.99 -5.02 -19.95
C MET A 130 10.64 -4.64 -21.28
N LEU A 131 10.48 -5.45 -22.32
CA LEU A 131 10.94 -5.11 -23.67
C LEU A 131 10.25 -3.86 -24.22
N ILE A 132 8.92 -3.79 -24.10
CA ILE A 132 8.15 -2.61 -24.51
C ILE A 132 8.60 -1.36 -23.74
N PHE A 133 8.79 -1.47 -22.41
CA PHE A 133 9.32 -0.38 -21.61
C PHE A 133 10.70 0.08 -22.07
N ALA A 134 11.60 -0.85 -22.39
CA ALA A 134 12.95 -0.55 -22.86
C ALA A 134 12.91 0.17 -24.22
N LEU A 135 12.13 -0.34 -25.17
CA LEU A 135 11.96 0.27 -26.49
C LEU A 135 11.36 1.67 -26.41
N LEU A 136 10.31 1.85 -25.63
CA LEU A 136 9.68 3.18 -25.47
C LEU A 136 10.61 4.16 -24.75
N ARG A 137 11.43 3.70 -23.83
CA ARG A 137 12.44 4.51 -23.16
C ARG A 137 13.49 4.98 -24.16
N ASP A 138 14.09 4.08 -24.92
CA ASP A 138 15.10 4.41 -25.95
C ASP A 138 14.54 5.42 -26.98
N MET A 139 13.31 5.20 -27.46
CA MET A 139 12.65 6.14 -28.38
C MET A 139 12.50 7.55 -27.75
N ARG A 140 12.14 7.63 -26.49
CA ARG A 140 11.97 8.92 -25.78
C ARG A 140 13.29 9.62 -25.52
N GLU A 141 14.33 8.88 -25.15
CA GLU A 141 15.69 9.41 -25.00
C GLU A 141 16.25 9.96 -26.31
N ARG A 142 15.84 9.42 -27.45
CA ARG A 142 16.16 9.93 -28.81
C ARG A 142 15.24 11.08 -29.26
N GLY A 143 14.40 11.62 -28.38
CA GLY A 143 13.50 12.72 -28.72
C GLY A 143 12.19 12.32 -29.43
N LEU A 144 11.99 11.02 -29.69
CA LEU A 144 10.78 10.51 -30.30
C LEU A 144 9.69 10.25 -29.25
N ASN A 145 8.42 10.42 -29.62
CA ASN A 145 7.27 10.21 -28.72
C ASN A 145 7.33 11.03 -27.41
N GLN A 146 7.91 12.22 -27.45
CA GLN A 146 7.90 13.17 -26.35
C GLN A 146 6.62 13.99 -26.38
N LYS A 147 6.09 14.33 -25.19
CA LYS A 147 4.99 15.26 -24.99
C LYS A 147 5.53 16.62 -24.54
N GLN A 148 5.23 17.64 -25.32
CA GLN A 148 5.60 19.03 -25.02
C GLN A 148 4.58 19.63 -24.06
N MET A 149 5.06 20.22 -22.97
CA MET A 149 4.19 20.79 -21.96
C MET A 149 4.67 22.14 -21.46
N ILE A 150 3.73 22.91 -20.95
CA ILE A 150 3.98 24.18 -20.27
C ILE A 150 3.34 24.15 -18.87
N CYS A 151 3.99 24.80 -17.91
CA CYS A 151 3.43 25.01 -16.57
C CYS A 151 2.83 26.41 -16.47
N VAL A 152 1.66 26.53 -15.84
CA VAL A 152 0.98 27.82 -15.60
C VAL A 152 0.91 28.03 -14.09
N GLY A 153 1.66 29.01 -13.59
CA GLY A 153 1.89 29.32 -12.20
C GLY A 153 3.22 28.74 -11.69
N TYR A 154 4.09 29.61 -11.16
CA TYR A 154 5.33 29.22 -10.50
C TYR A 154 5.09 29.08 -9.00
N SER A 155 4.88 27.88 -8.57
CA SER A 155 4.65 27.50 -7.17
C SER A 155 5.53 26.32 -6.78
N ARG A 156 5.45 25.89 -5.54
CA ARG A 156 6.07 24.64 -5.10
C ARG A 156 5.55 23.43 -5.85
N ALA A 157 4.27 23.41 -6.18
CA ALA A 157 3.70 22.36 -7.00
C ALA A 157 4.37 22.29 -8.37
N ALA A 158 4.72 23.46 -8.96
CA ALA A 158 5.51 23.53 -10.18
C ALA A 158 6.91 22.94 -9.98
N GLU A 159 7.63 23.36 -8.94
CA GLU A 159 8.98 22.85 -8.64
C GLU A 159 8.98 21.33 -8.42
N GLU A 160 8.07 20.81 -7.58
CA GLU A 160 7.94 19.39 -7.33
C GLU A 160 7.55 18.59 -8.59
N TYR A 161 6.72 19.19 -9.44
CA TYR A 161 6.33 18.56 -10.69
C TYR A 161 7.50 18.50 -11.68
N ILE A 162 8.23 19.61 -11.83
CA ILE A 162 9.46 19.68 -12.64
C ILE A 162 10.48 18.65 -12.14
N ASP A 163 10.71 18.57 -10.84
CA ASP A 163 11.63 17.60 -10.24
C ASP A 163 11.27 16.16 -10.58
N ARG A 164 9.98 15.84 -10.49
CA ARG A 164 9.51 14.49 -10.84
C ARG A 164 9.66 14.18 -12.34
N VAL A 165 9.41 15.16 -13.20
CA VAL A 165 9.58 14.98 -14.65
C VAL A 165 11.05 14.81 -15.02
N LEU A 166 11.94 15.65 -14.47
CA LEU A 166 13.39 15.57 -14.73
C LEU A 166 14.02 14.29 -14.16
N ALA A 167 13.55 13.83 -12.99
CA ALA A 167 13.98 12.57 -12.39
C ALA A 167 13.51 11.33 -13.17
N ASN A 168 12.54 11.49 -14.08
CA ASN A 168 11.94 10.38 -14.83
C ASN A 168 11.88 10.65 -16.35
N PRO A 169 13.03 10.79 -17.02
CA PRO A 169 13.07 11.09 -18.46
C PRO A 169 12.34 10.03 -19.32
N GLN A 170 12.22 8.79 -18.79
CA GLN A 170 11.47 7.71 -19.41
C GLN A 170 9.97 8.01 -19.56
N TRP A 171 9.43 9.01 -18.86
CA TRP A 171 8.04 9.46 -19.08
C TRP A 171 7.88 10.20 -20.42
N GLY A 172 8.97 10.76 -20.94
CA GLY A 172 8.96 11.47 -22.22
C GLY A 172 8.17 12.77 -22.20
N TYR A 173 8.18 13.48 -21.06
CA TYR A 173 7.68 14.85 -20.95
C TYR A 173 8.84 15.84 -21.12
N VAL A 174 8.60 16.89 -21.90
CA VAL A 174 9.51 18.01 -22.07
C VAL A 174 8.79 19.29 -21.66
N ILE A 175 9.26 19.90 -20.57
CA ILE A 175 8.72 21.16 -20.09
C ILE A 175 9.38 22.30 -20.85
N ARG A 176 8.60 23.03 -21.65
CA ARG A 176 9.09 24.15 -22.47
C ARG A 176 9.35 25.41 -21.66
N GLY A 177 8.63 25.60 -20.57
CA GLY A 177 8.76 26.73 -19.69
C GLY A 177 7.61 26.86 -18.71
N ILE A 178 7.63 27.97 -17.98
CA ILE A 178 6.62 28.33 -16.98
C ILE A 178 6.05 29.67 -17.39
N LEU A 179 4.76 29.88 -17.19
CA LEU A 179 4.10 31.19 -17.29
C LEU A 179 3.66 31.60 -15.89
N ASP A 180 4.03 32.84 -15.51
CA ASP A 180 3.68 33.38 -14.20
C ASP A 180 3.61 34.91 -14.25
N ASP A 181 2.68 35.49 -13.48
CA ASP A 181 2.51 36.95 -13.46
C ASP A 181 3.31 37.65 -12.35
N ASN A 182 3.69 36.90 -11.31
CA ASN A 182 4.36 37.44 -10.12
C ASN A 182 5.89 37.21 -10.17
N VAL A 183 6.35 36.27 -11.00
CA VAL A 183 7.78 35.97 -11.14
C VAL A 183 8.32 36.56 -12.43
N PRO A 184 9.46 37.30 -12.38
CA PRO A 184 10.03 37.95 -13.56
C PRO A 184 10.39 36.93 -14.65
N ALA A 185 10.12 37.30 -15.92
CA ALA A 185 10.55 36.53 -17.08
C ALA A 185 12.08 36.37 -17.08
N GLY A 186 12.54 35.18 -17.44
CA GLY A 186 13.95 34.79 -17.38
C GLY A 186 14.39 34.14 -16.08
N THR A 187 13.58 34.18 -15.01
CA THR A 187 13.83 33.38 -13.80
C THR A 187 13.88 31.89 -14.19
N GLU A 188 14.85 31.15 -13.66
CA GLU A 188 15.10 29.77 -14.05
C GLU A 188 15.05 28.82 -12.86
N TYR A 189 14.42 27.66 -13.04
CA TYR A 189 14.46 26.55 -12.10
C TYR A 189 14.91 25.26 -12.82
N LYS A 190 16.09 24.75 -12.47
CA LYS A 190 16.69 23.53 -13.05
C LYS A 190 16.68 23.49 -14.58
N GLY A 191 16.99 24.60 -15.23
CA GLY A 191 17.03 24.71 -16.70
C GLY A 191 15.69 25.08 -17.34
N ILE A 192 14.61 25.18 -16.57
CA ILE A 192 13.28 25.57 -17.05
C ILE A 192 13.06 27.06 -16.73
N LYS A 193 12.83 27.87 -17.77
CA LYS A 193 12.70 29.33 -17.64
C LYS A 193 11.23 29.77 -17.52
N VAL A 194 11.02 30.84 -16.74
CA VAL A 194 9.78 31.60 -16.80
C VAL A 194 9.78 32.39 -18.11
N LEU A 195 8.84 32.09 -19.01
CA LEU A 195 8.78 32.65 -20.37
C LEU A 195 8.04 33.99 -20.39
N GLY A 196 7.21 34.28 -19.41
CA GLY A 196 6.44 35.52 -19.33
C GLY A 196 5.15 35.33 -18.54
N ARG A 197 4.21 36.25 -18.80
CA ARG A 197 2.91 36.28 -18.09
C ARG A 197 1.94 35.21 -18.56
N ILE A 198 0.97 34.87 -17.74
CA ILE A 198 -0.09 33.87 -18.04
C ILE A 198 -0.88 34.26 -19.30
N ALA A 199 -1.12 35.58 -19.51
CA ALA A 199 -1.79 36.10 -20.71
C ALA A 199 -1.06 35.71 -22.01
N ASN A 200 0.25 35.46 -21.96
CA ASN A 200 1.03 35.00 -23.12
C ASN A 200 0.63 33.63 -23.60
N LEU A 201 -0.15 32.88 -22.83
CA LEU A 201 -0.70 31.60 -23.23
C LEU A 201 -1.51 31.73 -24.54
N ASN A 202 -2.25 32.83 -24.75
CA ASN A 202 -2.98 33.12 -25.98
C ASN A 202 -2.08 33.18 -27.23
N ILE A 203 -0.82 33.59 -27.06
CA ILE A 203 0.16 33.74 -28.17
C ILE A 203 0.88 32.40 -28.36
N ILE A 204 1.24 31.72 -27.29
CA ILE A 204 2.01 30.50 -27.31
C ILE A 204 1.20 29.31 -27.85
N LEU A 205 -0.09 29.25 -27.55
CA LEU A 205 -0.96 28.16 -27.94
C LEU A 205 -1.09 27.96 -29.46
N PRO A 206 -1.29 28.99 -30.26
CA PRO A 206 -1.35 28.86 -31.73
C PRO A 206 0.01 28.53 -32.37
N GLU A 207 1.10 29.04 -31.80
CA GLU A 207 2.44 28.97 -32.38
C GLU A 207 3.18 27.67 -32.02
N ASN A 208 2.90 27.12 -30.88
CA ASN A 208 3.61 25.95 -30.36
C ASN A 208 2.70 24.72 -30.30
N ARG A 209 3.22 23.59 -30.81
CA ARG A 209 2.56 22.28 -30.69
C ARG A 209 2.70 21.76 -29.25
N LEU A 210 1.90 22.32 -28.33
CA LEU A 210 1.79 21.84 -26.96
C LEU A 210 0.85 20.63 -26.93
N ASP A 211 1.23 19.64 -26.15
CA ASP A 211 0.41 18.44 -25.91
C ASP A 211 -0.34 18.50 -24.61
N GLU A 212 0.25 19.17 -23.61
CA GLU A 212 -0.34 19.28 -22.27
C GLU A 212 -0.03 20.63 -21.62
N ILE A 213 -1.00 21.13 -20.85
CA ILE A 213 -0.85 22.29 -19.97
C ILE A 213 -0.99 21.78 -18.53
N ALA A 214 -0.05 22.14 -17.66
CA ALA A 214 -0.12 21.84 -16.23
C ALA A 214 -0.37 23.14 -15.47
N ILE A 215 -1.55 23.31 -14.88
CA ILE A 215 -1.86 24.42 -13.99
C ILE A 215 -1.28 24.11 -12.62
N THR A 216 -0.31 24.93 -12.18
CA THR A 216 0.49 24.74 -10.97
C THR A 216 0.47 26.02 -10.10
N LEU A 217 -0.68 26.69 -10.03
CA LEU A 217 -0.86 27.91 -9.25
C LEU A 217 -0.61 27.70 -7.76
N GLY A 218 -0.10 28.72 -7.09
CA GLY A 218 -0.08 28.79 -5.63
C GLY A 218 -1.50 28.94 -5.07
N LEU A 219 -1.73 28.49 -3.84
CA LEU A 219 -3.06 28.58 -3.19
C LEU A 219 -3.66 29.98 -3.15
N SER A 220 -2.82 30.99 -2.99
CA SER A 220 -3.24 32.42 -2.99
C SER A 220 -3.78 32.90 -4.33
N GLU A 221 -3.54 32.15 -5.41
CA GLU A 221 -3.90 32.54 -6.78
C GLU A 221 -5.10 31.73 -7.32
N TYR A 222 -5.71 30.86 -6.49
CA TYR A 222 -6.85 30.03 -6.93
C TYR A 222 -8.08 30.83 -7.35
N TYR A 223 -8.22 32.09 -6.95
CA TYR A 223 -9.26 32.98 -7.43
C TYR A 223 -9.20 33.24 -8.95
N ARG A 224 -8.04 32.99 -9.58
CA ARG A 224 -7.82 33.09 -11.04
C ARG A 224 -8.03 31.80 -11.80
N LEU A 225 -8.28 30.70 -11.09
CA LEU A 225 -8.30 29.37 -11.69
C LEU A 225 -9.37 29.27 -12.80
N GLU A 226 -10.54 29.86 -12.59
CA GLU A 226 -11.64 29.86 -13.56
C GLU A 226 -11.23 30.52 -14.87
N GLU A 227 -10.63 31.73 -14.81
CA GLU A 227 -10.13 32.48 -15.97
C GLU A 227 -9.08 31.66 -16.75
N ILE A 228 -8.12 31.06 -16.02
CA ILE A 228 -7.03 30.31 -16.62
C ILE A 228 -7.54 29.00 -17.25
N VAL A 229 -8.44 28.30 -16.59
CA VAL A 229 -9.08 27.09 -17.14
C VAL A 229 -9.85 27.44 -18.42
N ALA A 230 -10.65 28.51 -18.40
CA ALA A 230 -11.39 28.95 -19.59
C ALA A 230 -10.46 29.27 -20.76
N LEU A 231 -9.29 29.88 -20.48
CA LEU A 231 -8.26 30.14 -21.49
C LEU A 231 -7.66 28.86 -22.06
N CYS A 232 -7.34 27.90 -21.18
CA CYS A 232 -6.79 26.59 -21.58
C CYS A 232 -7.80 25.79 -22.42
N GLU A 233 -9.07 25.75 -22.00
CA GLU A 233 -10.14 25.02 -22.71
C GLU A 233 -10.35 25.55 -24.13
N LYS A 234 -10.25 26.88 -24.36
CA LYS A 234 -10.33 27.46 -25.69
C LYS A 234 -9.25 26.96 -26.64
N SER A 235 -8.13 26.49 -26.12
CA SER A 235 -7.01 25.97 -26.91
C SER A 235 -7.21 24.56 -27.43
N GLY A 236 -8.10 23.77 -26.79
CA GLY A 236 -8.27 22.34 -27.03
C GLY A 236 -7.08 21.48 -26.60
N VAL A 237 -6.06 22.05 -25.92
CA VAL A 237 -4.90 21.32 -25.40
C VAL A 237 -5.29 20.65 -24.09
N HIS A 238 -4.87 19.40 -23.90
CA HIS A 238 -5.16 18.66 -22.67
C HIS A 238 -4.59 19.37 -21.45
N THR A 239 -5.48 19.80 -20.56
CA THR A 239 -5.14 20.57 -19.36
C THR A 239 -5.30 19.74 -18.12
N LYS A 240 -4.33 19.82 -17.21
CA LYS A 240 -4.38 19.18 -15.89
C LYS A 240 -4.07 20.19 -14.79
N PHE A 241 -4.74 20.03 -13.66
CA PHE A 241 -4.52 20.85 -12.49
C PHE A 241 -3.70 20.08 -11.44
N ILE A 242 -2.61 20.68 -10.97
CA ILE A 242 -1.73 20.14 -9.92
C ILE A 242 -1.82 21.07 -8.72
N PRO A 243 -2.62 20.74 -7.72
CA PRO A 243 -2.87 21.63 -6.60
C PRO A 243 -1.68 21.72 -5.65
N ASP A 244 -1.38 22.94 -5.16
CA ASP A 244 -0.32 23.22 -4.19
C ASP A 244 -0.81 23.06 -2.75
N TYR A 245 -1.07 21.83 -2.33
CA TYR A 245 -1.52 21.53 -0.95
C TYR A 245 -0.53 20.69 -0.12
N ASN A 246 0.62 20.29 -0.66
CA ASN A 246 1.55 19.38 0.01
C ASN A 246 2.06 19.87 1.37
N LYS A 247 2.13 21.19 1.60
CA LYS A 247 2.46 21.75 2.92
C LYS A 247 1.31 21.67 3.92
N ILE A 248 0.07 21.80 3.43
CA ILE A 248 -1.12 21.84 4.27
C ILE A 248 -1.57 20.42 4.59
N ILE A 249 -1.43 19.51 3.62
CA ILE A 249 -1.79 18.10 3.76
C ILE A 249 -0.52 17.26 3.76
N PRO A 250 0.15 17.08 4.92
CA PRO A 250 1.41 16.34 5.02
C PRO A 250 1.20 14.82 5.03
N THR A 251 0.23 14.31 4.29
CA THR A 251 -0.18 12.91 4.21
C THR A 251 -0.34 12.52 2.75
N LYS A 252 -0.75 11.29 2.47
CA LYS A 252 -1.10 10.87 1.12
C LYS A 252 -2.58 11.13 0.87
N PRO A 253 -2.95 12.29 0.29
CA PRO A 253 -4.31 12.56 -0.08
C PRO A 253 -4.75 11.64 -1.23
N TYR A 254 -6.04 11.35 -1.30
CA TYR A 254 -6.62 10.67 -2.45
C TYR A 254 -7.90 11.38 -2.87
N THR A 255 -8.19 11.29 -4.16
CA THR A 255 -9.40 11.86 -4.75
C THR A 255 -10.50 10.81 -4.81
N GLU A 256 -11.70 11.23 -4.45
CA GLU A 256 -12.93 10.46 -4.52
C GLU A 256 -13.95 11.26 -5.32
N ASP A 257 -14.79 10.58 -6.07
CA ASP A 257 -15.89 11.22 -6.78
C ASP A 257 -17.19 10.90 -6.04
N ILE A 258 -17.89 11.93 -5.60
CA ILE A 258 -19.23 11.80 -5.00
C ILE A 258 -20.25 12.38 -5.96
N LEU A 259 -20.79 11.53 -6.81
CA LEU A 259 -21.81 11.91 -7.81
C LEU A 259 -21.41 13.10 -8.69
N GLY A 260 -20.16 13.12 -9.16
CA GLY A 260 -19.61 14.20 -9.99
C GLY A 260 -18.93 15.32 -9.18
N LEU A 261 -18.95 15.28 -7.85
CA LEU A 261 -18.20 16.20 -6.99
C LEU A 261 -16.84 15.60 -6.64
N PRO A 262 -15.72 16.15 -7.12
CA PRO A 262 -14.39 15.68 -6.74
C PRO A 262 -14.08 16.06 -5.29
N VAL A 263 -13.85 15.07 -4.45
CA VAL A 263 -13.49 15.26 -3.04
C VAL A 263 -12.03 14.84 -2.82
N ILE A 264 -11.25 15.72 -2.21
CA ILE A 264 -9.87 15.42 -1.83
C ILE A 264 -9.85 15.01 -0.36
N ASN A 265 -9.71 13.73 -0.10
CA ASN A 265 -9.54 13.22 1.25
C ASN A 265 -8.11 13.48 1.73
N ILE A 266 -7.99 14.11 2.91
CA ILE A 266 -6.71 14.54 3.49
C ILE A 266 -5.78 13.36 3.78
N ARG A 267 -6.34 12.17 4.08
CA ARG A 267 -5.57 10.99 4.44
C ARG A 267 -6.20 9.72 3.91
N TYR A 268 -5.35 8.88 3.32
CA TYR A 268 -5.71 7.51 2.99
C TYR A 268 -5.34 6.57 4.13
N VAL A 269 -6.34 5.86 4.67
CA VAL A 269 -6.16 4.79 5.65
C VAL A 269 -6.64 3.48 5.02
N PRO A 270 -5.73 2.58 4.61
CA PRO A 270 -6.12 1.33 3.93
C PRO A 270 -7.12 0.48 4.70
N LEU A 271 -7.10 0.53 6.03
CA LEU A 271 -8.01 -0.21 6.91
C LEU A 271 -9.44 0.38 7.00
N ASN A 272 -9.69 1.56 6.43
CA ASN A 272 -11.06 2.07 6.26
C ASN A 272 -11.80 1.35 5.11
N ASN A 273 -11.07 0.69 4.20
CA ASN A 273 -11.68 -0.17 3.20
C ASN A 273 -12.23 -1.44 3.88
N THR A 274 -13.51 -1.73 3.65
CA THR A 274 -14.24 -2.85 4.28
C THR A 274 -13.58 -4.21 4.03
N PHE A 275 -13.10 -4.46 2.81
CA PHE A 275 -12.42 -5.71 2.49
C PHE A 275 -11.12 -5.87 3.27
N ASN A 276 -10.29 -4.83 3.32
CA ASN A 276 -9.05 -4.82 4.09
C ASN A 276 -9.31 -5.02 5.59
N ALA A 277 -10.33 -4.35 6.12
CA ALA A 277 -10.75 -4.48 7.51
C ALA A 277 -11.22 -5.90 7.84
N LEU A 278 -11.95 -6.54 6.91
CA LEU A 278 -12.41 -7.93 7.06
C LEU A 278 -11.23 -8.91 7.05
N VAL A 279 -10.34 -8.80 6.07
CA VAL A 279 -9.13 -9.64 5.97
C VAL A 279 -8.27 -9.48 7.21
N LYS A 280 -8.03 -8.24 7.64
CA LYS A 280 -7.29 -7.93 8.87
C LYS A 280 -7.94 -8.59 10.09
N ARG A 281 -9.27 -8.50 10.21
CA ARG A 281 -10.02 -9.10 11.31
C ARG A 281 -9.94 -10.62 11.31
N ALA A 282 -10.03 -11.27 10.15
CA ALA A 282 -9.88 -12.71 10.00
C ALA A 282 -8.47 -13.16 10.44
N MET A 283 -7.42 -12.44 10.02
CA MET A 283 -6.03 -12.70 10.46
C MET A 283 -5.87 -12.54 11.97
N ASP A 284 -6.46 -11.50 12.57
CA ASP A 284 -6.40 -11.24 14.01
C ASP A 284 -7.08 -12.36 14.80
N ILE A 285 -8.25 -12.84 14.36
CA ILE A 285 -8.97 -13.95 14.99
C ILE A 285 -8.15 -15.24 14.86
N ALA A 286 -7.74 -15.61 13.65
CA ALA A 286 -6.99 -16.84 13.42
C ALA A 286 -5.67 -16.85 14.21
N GLY A 287 -4.90 -15.76 14.15
CA GLY A 287 -3.63 -15.66 14.87
C GLY A 287 -3.80 -15.62 16.39
N SER A 288 -4.87 -15.00 16.91
CA SER A 288 -5.12 -15.01 18.36
C SER A 288 -5.58 -16.38 18.87
N ILE A 289 -6.38 -17.13 18.09
CA ILE A 289 -6.76 -18.52 18.44
C ILE A 289 -5.50 -19.39 18.48
N VAL A 290 -4.67 -19.36 17.43
CA VAL A 290 -3.41 -20.11 17.41
C VAL A 290 -2.51 -19.67 18.56
N GLY A 291 -2.38 -18.37 18.81
CA GLY A 291 -1.60 -17.82 19.92
C GLY A 291 -2.09 -18.34 21.27
N ILE A 292 -3.39 -18.35 21.53
CA ILE A 292 -3.97 -18.87 22.79
C ILE A 292 -3.70 -20.36 22.92
N ILE A 293 -3.93 -21.16 21.88
CA ILE A 293 -3.69 -22.62 21.93
C ILE A 293 -2.24 -22.91 22.26
N VAL A 294 -1.30 -22.29 21.54
CA VAL A 294 0.14 -22.50 21.72
C VAL A 294 0.63 -22.04 23.08
N THR A 295 0.12 -20.89 23.58
CA THR A 295 0.58 -20.32 24.85
C THR A 295 -0.25 -20.76 26.06
N SER A 296 -1.35 -21.51 25.89
CA SER A 296 -2.22 -21.94 26.97
C SER A 296 -1.52 -22.73 28.08
N PRO A 297 -0.59 -23.68 27.82
CA PRO A 297 0.13 -24.37 28.89
C PRO A 297 0.95 -23.39 29.74
N LEU A 298 1.64 -22.44 29.07
CA LEU A 298 2.40 -21.40 29.76
C LEU A 298 1.51 -20.46 30.55
N MET A 299 0.36 -20.07 30.00
CA MET A 299 -0.60 -19.19 30.66
C MET A 299 -1.18 -19.85 31.92
N LEU A 300 -1.52 -21.14 31.87
CA LEU A 300 -1.99 -21.91 33.02
C LEU A 300 -0.91 -22.02 34.10
N LEU A 301 0.34 -22.30 33.70
CA LEU A 301 1.48 -22.32 34.62
C LEU A 301 1.66 -20.96 35.31
N MET A 302 1.60 -19.86 34.57
CA MET A 302 1.70 -18.52 35.16
C MET A 302 0.54 -18.21 36.09
N CYS A 303 -0.68 -18.64 35.77
CA CYS A 303 -1.83 -18.51 36.68
C CYS A 303 -1.56 -19.22 38.03
N ALA A 304 -1.06 -20.44 38.01
CA ALA A 304 -0.71 -21.18 39.23
C ALA A 304 0.39 -20.46 40.03
N ILE A 305 1.47 -20.03 39.38
CA ILE A 305 2.59 -19.35 40.07
C ILE A 305 2.12 -18.02 40.70
N ILE A 306 1.37 -17.18 39.95
CA ILE A 306 0.85 -15.91 40.47
C ILE A 306 -0.07 -16.14 41.68
N LYS A 307 -0.91 -17.19 41.64
CA LYS A 307 -1.83 -17.51 42.76
C LYS A 307 -1.09 -17.96 44.00
N LEU A 308 0.02 -18.69 43.82
CA LEU A 308 0.82 -19.20 44.93
C LEU A 308 1.75 -18.13 45.54
N THR A 309 2.22 -17.19 44.71
CA THR A 309 3.23 -16.20 45.15
C THR A 309 2.68 -14.89 45.68
N SER A 310 1.43 -14.53 45.34
CA SER A 310 0.86 -13.28 45.82
C SER A 310 -0.67 -13.30 45.94
N PRO A 311 -1.29 -12.72 47.00
CA PRO A 311 -2.75 -12.63 47.16
C PRO A 311 -3.34 -11.63 46.15
N GLY A 312 -4.57 -11.94 45.63
CA GLY A 312 -5.35 -11.06 44.78
C GLY A 312 -5.68 -11.64 43.39
N PRO A 313 -6.21 -10.80 42.45
CA PRO A 313 -6.68 -11.27 41.14
C PRO A 313 -5.51 -11.67 40.20
N LEU A 314 -5.70 -12.71 39.39
CA LEU A 314 -4.70 -13.18 38.44
C LEU A 314 -4.50 -12.20 37.28
N ILE A 315 -5.59 -11.61 36.82
CA ILE A 315 -5.61 -10.71 35.68
C ILE A 315 -5.80 -9.27 36.16
N TYR A 316 -4.86 -8.45 35.81
CA TYR A 316 -4.93 -7.01 35.95
C TYR A 316 -5.65 -6.41 34.74
N LYS A 317 -6.58 -5.48 34.97
CA LYS A 317 -7.38 -4.82 33.94
C LYS A 317 -7.09 -3.34 33.98
N GLN A 318 -6.54 -2.79 32.90
CA GLN A 318 -6.21 -1.38 32.82
C GLN A 318 -6.98 -0.73 31.67
N GLU A 319 -7.57 0.44 31.95
CA GLU A 319 -8.26 1.21 30.92
C GLU A 319 -7.27 1.81 29.91
N ARG A 320 -7.57 1.62 28.64
CA ARG A 320 -6.79 2.09 27.50
C ARG A 320 -7.70 2.67 26.42
N VAL A 321 -7.18 3.60 25.61
CA VAL A 321 -7.89 4.15 24.48
C VAL A 321 -7.61 3.29 23.24
N GLY A 322 -8.67 2.93 22.53
CA GLY A 322 -8.67 2.08 21.34
C GLY A 322 -9.22 2.77 20.09
N LEU A 323 -9.83 1.97 19.23
CA LEU A 323 -10.45 2.41 17.97
C LEU A 323 -11.51 3.49 18.24
N HIS A 324 -11.51 4.54 17.40
CA HIS A 324 -12.47 5.68 17.49
C HIS A 324 -12.52 6.34 18.86
N ASN A 325 -11.40 6.38 19.57
CA ASN A 325 -11.26 6.93 20.93
C ASN A 325 -12.10 6.20 21.98
N GLN A 326 -12.63 5.01 21.69
CA GLN A 326 -13.37 4.22 22.67
C GLN A 326 -12.42 3.60 23.68
N THR A 327 -12.73 3.73 24.97
CA THR A 327 -11.93 3.09 26.01
C THR A 327 -12.28 1.61 26.12
N PHE A 328 -11.29 0.79 26.45
CA PHE A 328 -11.46 -0.64 26.69
C PHE A 328 -10.56 -1.10 27.85
N ARG A 329 -10.92 -2.22 28.48
CA ARG A 329 -10.13 -2.84 29.53
C ARG A 329 -9.11 -3.81 28.93
N MET A 330 -7.83 -3.41 28.94
CA MET A 330 -6.72 -4.23 28.50
C MET A 330 -6.35 -5.25 29.58
N TYR A 331 -6.23 -6.52 29.21
CA TYR A 331 -5.90 -7.62 30.11
C TYR A 331 -4.39 -7.86 30.15
N LYS A 332 -3.86 -8.03 31.38
CA LYS A 332 -2.48 -8.46 31.63
C LYS A 332 -2.44 -9.42 32.80
N PHE A 333 -1.41 -10.27 32.88
CA PHE A 333 -1.12 -10.92 34.14
C PHE A 333 -0.65 -9.90 35.16
N ARG A 334 -1.04 -10.10 36.42
CA ARG A 334 -0.58 -9.27 37.49
C ARG A 334 0.92 -9.48 37.73
N SER A 335 1.69 -8.44 37.53
CA SER A 335 3.15 -8.42 37.69
C SER A 335 3.62 -7.50 38.83
N MET A 336 2.67 -6.84 39.49
CA MET A 336 2.89 -5.90 40.60
C MET A 336 1.95 -6.21 41.77
N GLU A 337 2.30 -5.75 42.96
CA GLU A 337 1.42 -5.78 44.12
C GLU A 337 0.19 -4.90 43.91
N VAL A 338 -0.93 -5.29 44.54
CA VAL A 338 -2.17 -4.54 44.42
C VAL A 338 -2.05 -3.25 45.25
N GLN A 339 -2.32 -2.12 44.59
CA GLN A 339 -2.29 -0.80 45.23
C GLN A 339 -3.67 -0.13 45.19
N PRO A 340 -3.92 0.88 46.05
CA PRO A 340 -5.12 1.70 46.01
C PRO A 340 -5.25 2.43 44.67
N GLU A 341 -6.47 2.49 44.10
CA GLU A 341 -6.77 3.05 42.77
C GLU A 341 -6.29 4.49 42.53
N LEU A 342 -6.19 5.29 43.60
CA LEU A 342 -5.79 6.70 43.52
C LEU A 342 -4.30 6.92 43.19
N GLU A 343 -3.42 6.03 43.63
CA GLU A 343 -1.99 6.12 43.35
C GLU A 343 -1.63 5.56 41.97
N GLU A 344 -2.42 4.62 41.46
CA GLU A 344 -2.21 3.97 40.19
C GLU A 344 -2.46 4.90 38.99
N LYS A 345 -3.33 5.88 39.12
CA LYS A 345 -3.78 6.77 38.03
C LYS A 345 -2.74 7.79 37.57
N LYS A 346 -1.74 8.14 38.36
CA LYS A 346 -0.84 9.28 38.09
C LYS A 346 0.60 8.94 37.74
N ALA A 347 1.09 7.73 38.02
CA ALA A 347 2.51 7.40 37.83
C ALA A 347 2.79 6.63 36.56
N TRP A 348 3.80 7.08 35.82
CA TRP A 348 4.45 6.27 34.79
C TRP A 348 5.30 5.19 35.49
N THR A 349 5.37 3.98 34.94
CA THR A 349 6.22 2.93 35.49
C THR A 349 7.69 3.31 35.27
N VAL A 350 8.45 3.44 36.35
CA VAL A 350 9.88 3.78 36.31
C VAL A 350 10.74 2.52 36.31
N LYS A 351 11.99 2.67 35.92
CA LYS A 351 12.97 1.58 35.95
C LYS A 351 13.21 1.15 37.39
N ASN A 352 13.19 -0.17 37.65
CA ASN A 352 13.30 -0.76 39.00
C ASN A 352 12.18 -0.35 39.98
N ASP A 353 10.95 -0.27 39.51
CA ASP A 353 9.80 0.01 40.32
C ASP A 353 9.66 -1.03 41.46
N PRO A 354 9.68 -0.61 42.76
CA PRO A 354 9.68 -1.51 43.91
C PRO A 354 8.42 -2.36 44.02
N ARG A 355 7.36 -1.99 43.35
CA ARG A 355 6.08 -2.71 43.36
C ARG A 355 6.11 -4.00 42.53
N VAL A 356 7.14 -4.21 41.69
CA VAL A 356 7.23 -5.37 40.80
C VAL A 356 7.60 -6.60 41.61
N THR A 357 6.77 -7.63 41.56
CA THR A 357 7.08 -8.92 42.21
C THR A 357 8.24 -9.62 41.51
N PRO A 358 9.00 -10.54 42.20
CA PRO A 358 10.10 -11.27 41.57
C PRO A 358 9.66 -12.01 40.29
N ILE A 359 8.52 -12.70 40.32
CA ILE A 359 7.95 -13.35 39.14
C ILE A 359 7.45 -12.33 38.09
N GLY A 360 6.97 -11.18 38.57
CA GLY A 360 6.55 -10.05 37.71
C GLY A 360 7.71 -9.49 36.90
N LYS A 361 8.92 -9.42 37.49
CA LYS A 361 10.14 -9.01 36.78
C LYS A 361 10.47 -9.94 35.62
N PHE A 362 10.40 -11.25 35.86
CA PHE A 362 10.58 -12.26 34.80
C PHE A 362 9.51 -12.12 33.71
N MET A 363 8.22 -12.06 34.07
CA MET A 363 7.11 -11.93 33.12
C MET A 363 7.23 -10.67 32.25
N ARG A 364 7.63 -9.54 32.81
CA ARG A 364 7.83 -8.28 32.07
C ARG A 364 9.02 -8.35 31.12
N HIS A 365 10.12 -8.94 31.56
CA HIS A 365 11.31 -9.11 30.72
C HIS A 365 11.00 -9.98 29.49
N THR A 366 10.20 -11.01 29.66
CA THR A 366 9.79 -11.95 28.61
C THR A 366 8.50 -11.54 27.90
N SER A 367 7.84 -10.46 28.30
CA SER A 367 6.53 -10.01 27.83
C SER A 367 5.39 -11.05 28.01
N ILE A 368 5.58 -12.06 28.85
CA ILE A 368 4.55 -13.08 29.19
C ILE A 368 3.34 -12.41 29.86
N ASP A 369 3.55 -11.32 30.60
CA ASP A 369 2.48 -10.54 31.20
C ASP A 369 1.46 -9.98 30.19
N GLU A 370 1.82 -9.86 28.93
CA GLU A 370 0.98 -9.34 27.85
C GLU A 370 0.15 -10.43 27.13
N LEU A 371 0.39 -11.74 27.38
CA LEU A 371 -0.35 -12.86 26.74
C LEU A 371 -1.88 -12.77 26.89
N PRO A 372 -2.45 -12.35 28.05
CA PRO A 372 -3.91 -12.23 28.17
C PRO A 372 -4.56 -11.23 27.20
N GLN A 373 -3.77 -10.34 26.55
CA GLN A 373 -4.27 -9.45 25.51
C GLN A 373 -4.77 -10.19 24.26
N LEU A 374 -4.37 -11.45 24.05
CA LEU A 374 -4.93 -12.30 22.99
C LEU A 374 -6.46 -12.42 23.12
N PHE A 375 -6.99 -12.43 24.33
CA PHE A 375 -8.46 -12.37 24.55
C PHE A 375 -9.07 -11.01 24.19
N ASN A 376 -8.34 -9.90 24.35
CA ASN A 376 -8.80 -8.61 23.85
C ASN A 376 -8.84 -8.57 22.32
N ILE A 377 -7.91 -9.27 21.64
CA ILE A 377 -7.91 -9.40 20.19
C ILE A 377 -9.11 -10.21 19.72
N LEU A 378 -9.42 -11.35 20.34
CA LEU A 378 -10.63 -12.13 20.03
C LEU A 378 -11.91 -11.34 20.24
N LYS A 379 -12.00 -10.54 21.28
CA LYS A 379 -13.15 -9.66 21.55
C LYS A 379 -13.26 -8.50 20.55
N GLY A 380 -12.20 -8.18 19.79
CA GLY A 380 -12.20 -7.09 18.82
C GLY A 380 -11.78 -5.73 19.37
N ASN A 381 -11.37 -5.64 20.63
CA ASN A 381 -10.86 -4.39 21.22
C ASN A 381 -9.43 -4.09 20.73
N MET A 382 -8.67 -5.11 20.41
CA MET A 382 -7.27 -5.05 19.94
C MET A 382 -7.07 -5.83 18.63
N SER A 383 -5.90 -5.69 18.08
CA SER A 383 -5.35 -6.41 16.93
C SER A 383 -4.02 -7.05 17.29
N LEU A 384 -3.56 -8.05 16.54
CA LEU A 384 -2.19 -8.59 16.67
C LEU A 384 -1.16 -7.49 16.39
N VAL A 385 -1.36 -6.73 15.31
CA VAL A 385 -0.47 -5.66 14.87
C VAL A 385 -1.21 -4.35 14.80
N GLY A 386 -0.68 -3.31 15.45
CA GLY A 386 -1.25 -1.97 15.46
C GLY A 386 -0.48 -1.01 16.36
N PRO A 387 -0.87 0.26 16.44
CA PRO A 387 -0.32 1.22 17.39
C PRO A 387 -0.51 0.76 18.83
N ARG A 388 0.49 1.01 19.70
CA ARG A 388 0.38 0.65 21.12
C ARG A 388 -0.69 1.49 21.81
N PRO A 389 -1.64 0.88 22.57
CA PRO A 389 -2.68 1.62 23.29
C PRO A 389 -2.10 2.38 24.49
N GLU A 390 -2.54 3.62 24.69
CA GLU A 390 -2.14 4.45 25.83
C GLU A 390 -3.30 4.66 26.81
N ARG A 391 -2.96 5.06 28.04
CA ARG A 391 -3.94 5.39 29.09
C ARG A 391 -4.65 6.70 28.76
N PRO A 392 -5.95 6.89 29.11
CA PRO A 392 -6.69 8.12 28.82
C PRO A 392 -5.94 9.38 29.24
N PHE A 393 -5.39 9.39 30.44
CA PHE A 393 -4.62 10.53 30.97
C PHE A 393 -3.46 10.97 30.04
N PHE A 394 -2.72 10.01 29.47
CA PHE A 394 -1.61 10.33 28.56
C PHE A 394 -2.10 10.71 27.17
N VAL A 395 -3.23 10.16 26.72
CA VAL A 395 -3.85 10.54 25.46
C VAL A 395 -4.25 12.02 25.48
N GLU A 396 -4.89 12.51 26.55
CA GLU A 396 -5.24 13.91 26.71
C GLU A 396 -4.00 14.83 26.66
N LYS A 397 -2.94 14.46 27.38
CA LYS A 397 -1.68 15.21 27.37
C LYS A 397 -1.04 15.24 25.98
N PHE A 398 -0.88 14.08 25.33
CA PHE A 398 -0.19 14.00 24.04
C PHE A 398 -1.00 14.56 22.89
N ARG A 399 -2.32 14.59 22.98
CA ARG A 399 -3.21 15.23 22.02
C ARG A 399 -2.87 16.70 21.82
N GLU A 400 -2.58 17.43 22.91
CA GLU A 400 -2.24 18.85 22.87
C GLU A 400 -0.79 19.10 22.44
N GLU A 401 0.14 18.19 22.80
CA GLU A 401 1.57 18.38 22.59
C GLU A 401 2.06 17.88 21.20
N ILE A 402 1.36 16.91 20.60
CA ILE A 402 1.85 16.23 19.40
C ILE A 402 0.84 16.33 18.26
N PRO A 403 1.18 17.05 17.19
CA PRO A 403 0.31 17.14 16.02
C PRO A 403 -0.02 15.74 15.46
N ARG A 404 -1.27 15.53 15.06
CA ARG A 404 -1.79 14.27 14.49
C ARG A 404 -1.77 13.06 15.44
N TYR A 405 -1.55 13.26 16.75
CA TYR A 405 -1.53 12.17 17.73
C TYR A 405 -2.81 11.31 17.67
N MET A 406 -3.98 11.95 17.53
CA MET A 406 -5.28 11.27 17.56
C MET A 406 -5.53 10.34 16.37
N VAL A 407 -4.75 10.48 15.29
CA VAL A 407 -4.85 9.62 14.11
C VAL A 407 -4.58 8.15 14.42
N LYS A 408 -3.76 7.87 15.43
CA LYS A 408 -3.47 6.49 15.84
C LYS A 408 -4.72 5.71 16.26
N HIS A 409 -5.78 6.39 16.65
CA HIS A 409 -7.04 5.79 17.06
C HIS A 409 -8.01 5.51 15.88
N GLN A 410 -7.59 5.76 14.64
CA GLN A 410 -8.35 5.34 13.45
C GLN A 410 -8.22 3.85 13.14
N VAL A 411 -7.32 3.15 13.80
CA VAL A 411 -7.15 1.69 13.70
C VAL A 411 -7.14 1.05 15.08
N ARG A 412 -7.40 -0.26 15.15
CA ARG A 412 -7.32 -1.00 16.42
C ARG A 412 -5.90 -0.98 16.97
N PRO A 413 -5.72 -0.78 18.28
CA PRO A 413 -4.41 -0.90 18.91
C PRO A 413 -3.89 -2.32 18.85
N GLY A 414 -2.56 -2.47 18.73
CA GLY A 414 -1.91 -3.76 18.56
C GLY A 414 -1.23 -4.30 19.82
N LEU A 415 -1.10 -5.64 19.88
CA LEU A 415 -0.21 -6.33 20.81
C LEU A 415 1.24 -6.00 20.48
N THR A 416 1.59 -6.03 19.18
CA THR A 416 2.83 -5.51 18.62
C THR A 416 2.56 -4.43 17.59
N GLY A 417 3.61 -3.70 17.12
CA GLY A 417 3.43 -2.63 16.16
C GLY A 417 4.74 -2.17 15.52
N TRP A 418 4.61 -1.40 14.44
CA TRP A 418 5.76 -0.92 13.67
C TRP A 418 6.73 -0.08 14.51
N ALA A 419 6.22 0.78 15.39
CA ALA A 419 7.04 1.54 16.34
C ALA A 419 7.80 0.61 17.29
N GLN A 420 7.14 -0.42 17.83
CA GLN A 420 7.73 -1.36 18.80
C GLN A 420 8.89 -2.17 18.21
N VAL A 421 8.73 -2.74 16.99
CA VAL A 421 9.80 -3.52 16.34
C VAL A 421 10.96 -2.65 15.85
N ASN A 422 10.78 -1.32 15.78
CA ASN A 422 11.84 -0.36 15.47
C ASN A 422 12.45 0.29 16.74
N GLY A 423 12.16 -0.25 17.94
CA GLY A 423 12.81 0.16 19.18
C GLY A 423 12.11 1.28 19.96
N TYR A 424 10.96 1.78 19.48
CA TYR A 424 10.20 2.84 20.16
C TYR A 424 9.15 2.24 21.11
N ARG A 425 9.63 1.48 22.12
CA ARG A 425 8.83 0.91 23.21
C ARG A 425 9.36 1.45 24.55
N GLY A 426 8.48 1.67 25.53
CA GLY A 426 8.85 2.14 26.88
C GLY A 426 9.19 3.64 26.90
N ASP A 427 10.24 4.02 27.64
CA ASP A 427 10.69 5.40 27.79
C ASP A 427 11.53 5.86 26.57
N THR A 428 10.84 6.16 25.50
CA THR A 428 11.44 6.59 24.22
C THR A 428 10.68 7.79 23.67
N SER A 429 11.24 8.48 22.67
CA SER A 429 10.60 9.64 22.04
C SER A 429 9.19 9.33 21.57
N ILE A 430 8.18 9.93 22.22
CA ILE A 430 6.77 9.78 21.82
C ILE A 430 6.53 10.32 20.39
N ARG A 431 7.19 11.41 20.02
CA ARG A 431 7.11 11.98 18.67
C ARG A 431 7.50 10.98 17.59
N LYS A 432 8.67 10.36 17.76
CA LYS A 432 9.13 9.31 16.81
C LYS A 432 8.21 8.09 16.82
N ARG A 433 7.71 7.69 18.00
CA ARG A 433 6.72 6.60 18.09
C ARG A 433 5.50 6.88 17.23
N ILE A 434 4.95 8.10 17.32
CA ILE A 434 3.79 8.52 16.52
C ILE A 434 4.10 8.54 15.03
N GLU A 435 5.29 8.98 14.60
CA GLU A 435 5.70 8.91 13.19
C GLU A 435 5.67 7.47 12.64
N TYR A 436 6.17 6.49 13.41
CA TYR A 436 6.12 5.08 13.03
C TYR A 436 4.70 4.52 13.07
N ASP A 437 3.88 4.91 14.04
CA ASP A 437 2.48 4.51 14.12
C ASP A 437 1.68 5.07 12.92
N LEU A 438 1.91 6.34 12.55
CA LEU A 438 1.31 6.97 11.37
C LEU A 438 1.76 6.27 10.06
N TYR A 439 3.05 5.95 9.94
CA TYR A 439 3.53 5.19 8.80
C TYR A 439 2.80 3.86 8.64
N TYR A 440 2.60 3.12 9.73
CA TYR A 440 1.84 1.87 9.71
C TYR A 440 0.40 2.08 9.24
N ILE A 441 -0.29 3.08 9.77
CA ILE A 441 -1.67 3.40 9.45
C ILE A 441 -1.84 3.76 7.96
N GLU A 442 -0.93 4.57 7.42
CA GLU A 442 -0.99 5.07 6.05
C GLU A 442 -0.47 4.07 5.00
N ASN A 443 0.32 3.08 5.40
CA ASN A 443 0.93 2.10 4.50
C ASN A 443 0.58 0.65 4.85
N TRP A 444 -0.50 0.44 5.58
CA TRP A 444 -0.92 -0.89 5.97
C TRP A 444 -1.07 -1.83 4.76
N SER A 445 -0.58 -3.02 4.91
CA SER A 445 -0.76 -4.15 4.00
C SER A 445 -0.60 -5.46 4.77
N ILE A 446 -1.15 -6.55 4.25
CA ILE A 446 -0.97 -7.89 4.82
C ILE A 446 0.53 -8.23 4.97
N GLY A 447 1.34 -7.87 3.95
CA GLY A 447 2.78 -8.10 3.98
C GLY A 447 3.49 -7.32 5.10
N LEU A 448 3.01 -6.11 5.42
CA LEU A 448 3.55 -5.32 6.53
C LEU A 448 3.21 -5.96 7.88
N ASP A 449 1.99 -6.46 8.07
CA ASP A 449 1.61 -7.18 9.29
C ASP A 449 2.44 -8.44 9.50
N ILE A 450 2.58 -9.26 8.46
CA ILE A 450 3.43 -10.47 8.52
C ILE A 450 4.88 -10.10 8.86
N LYS A 451 5.43 -9.07 8.23
CA LYS A 451 6.78 -8.55 8.53
C LYS A 451 6.92 -8.13 9.99
N ILE A 452 5.93 -7.42 10.54
CA ILE A 452 5.96 -6.95 11.94
C ILE A 452 5.89 -8.15 12.89
N ILE A 453 5.00 -9.13 12.65
CA ILE A 453 4.89 -10.35 13.44
C ILE A 453 6.24 -11.09 13.43
N PHE A 454 6.83 -11.30 12.25
CA PHE A 454 8.13 -11.94 12.12
C PHE A 454 9.23 -11.20 12.90
N LEU A 455 9.32 -9.87 12.74
CA LEU A 455 10.29 -9.06 13.47
C LEU A 455 10.06 -9.08 14.99
N THR A 456 8.83 -9.22 15.45
CA THR A 456 8.50 -9.33 16.88
C THR A 456 9.11 -10.58 17.48
N PHE A 457 9.04 -11.73 16.79
CA PHE A 457 9.67 -12.97 17.25
C PHE A 457 11.19 -12.82 17.35
N PHE A 458 11.85 -12.25 16.34
CA PHE A 458 13.31 -12.14 16.31
C PHE A 458 13.87 -11.02 17.19
N LYS A 459 13.22 -9.86 17.23
CA LYS A 459 13.67 -8.70 18.00
C LYS A 459 13.08 -8.67 19.41
N GLY A 460 11.95 -9.33 19.65
CA GLY A 460 11.31 -9.40 20.97
C GLY A 460 12.18 -10.09 22.03
N PHE A 461 12.98 -11.06 21.62
CA PHE A 461 13.95 -11.75 22.49
C PHE A 461 15.26 -10.97 22.74
N ILE A 462 15.54 -9.90 21.98
CA ILE A 462 16.81 -9.15 22.02
C ILE A 462 16.60 -7.70 22.49
N ASN A 463 15.40 -7.31 22.90
CA ASN A 463 15.11 -5.90 23.21
C ASN A 463 15.76 -5.47 24.53
N LYS A 464 16.82 -4.65 24.42
CA LYS A 464 17.49 -3.99 25.55
C LYS A 464 16.61 -2.99 26.32
N ASN A 465 15.41 -2.64 25.81
CA ASN A 465 14.49 -1.65 26.34
C ASN A 465 13.18 -2.26 26.92
N ALA A 466 13.12 -3.57 27.15
CA ALA A 466 12.05 -4.19 27.93
C ALA A 466 12.42 -4.06 29.41
N TYR A 467 11.66 -3.23 30.17
CA TYR A 467 11.78 -3.05 31.62
C TYR A 467 10.92 -4.03 32.37
#